data_18b9eab1a5d2366cb912602c418c9053
#
_entry.id   18b9eab1a5d2366cb912602c418c9053
#
_cell.length_a   1.000
_cell.length_b   1.000
_cell.length_c   1.000
_cell.angle_alpha   90.00
_cell.angle_beta   90.00
_cell.angle_gamma   90.00
#
_symmetry.space_group_name_H-M   'P 1'
#
loop_
_entity.id
_entity.type
_entity.pdbx_description
1 polymer ?
#
loop_
_entity_poly.entity_id
_entity_poly.type
_entity_poly.pdbx_seq_one_letter_code
_entity_poly.pdbx_strand_id
1 'polypeptide(L)'
;MRFFRPCDTITDADYQRRLNQEVIELPNIKSAMKRVKVSKTKNLRNRMVKSGVKTAVKKYQIALTEGVAPASAQLSATTSAIDKAVSKGVMHKNTANRKKARLAKALAKANA
;
A
#
# COMPACT_ATOMS: atom_id res chain seq x y z
N MET A 1 30.32 24.66 -21.01
CA MET A 1 30.34 24.12 -19.64
C MET A 1 28.94 24.17 -19.06
N ARG A 2 28.33 23.02 -18.91
CA ARG A 2 27.03 22.95 -18.22
C ARG A 2 27.32 22.88 -16.71
N PHE A 3 26.95 23.93 -16.00
CA PHE A 3 26.94 23.89 -14.56
C PHE A 3 25.91 22.84 -14.12
N PHE A 4 26.36 21.75 -13.54
CA PHE A 4 25.52 20.89 -12.75
C PHE A 4 24.97 21.73 -11.59
N ARG A 5 23.69 22.07 -11.63
CA ARG A 5 23.03 22.56 -10.44
C ARG A 5 23.07 21.41 -9.43
N PRO A 6 23.64 21.60 -8.25
CA PRO A 6 23.47 20.62 -7.18
C PRO A 6 21.97 20.41 -7.04
N CYS A 7 21.54 19.16 -6.92
CA CYS A 7 20.15 18.85 -6.55
C CYS A 7 19.81 19.75 -5.38
N ASP A 8 18.92 20.73 -5.62
CA ASP A 8 18.40 21.55 -4.56
C ASP A 8 17.79 20.59 -3.56
N THR A 9 18.51 20.35 -2.48
CA THR A 9 17.97 19.65 -1.33
C THR A 9 16.80 20.48 -0.89
N ILE A 10 15.59 20.03 -1.25
CA ILE A 10 14.34 20.63 -0.82
C ILE A 10 14.44 20.68 0.70
N THR A 11 14.64 21.89 1.24
CA THR A 11 14.70 22.06 2.69
C THR A 11 13.33 21.71 3.27
N ASP A 12 13.33 21.20 4.48
CA ASP A 12 12.08 20.87 5.18
C ASP A 12 11.13 22.08 5.24
N ALA A 13 11.70 23.29 5.30
CA ALA A 13 10.96 24.54 5.22
C ALA A 13 10.24 24.76 3.87
N ASP A 14 10.86 24.39 2.75
CA ASP A 14 10.23 24.47 1.42
C ASP A 14 9.13 23.40 1.25
N TYR A 15 9.33 22.21 1.83
CA TYR A 15 8.32 21.18 1.86
C TYR A 15 7.10 21.62 2.69
N GLN A 16 7.32 22.20 3.86
CA GLN A 16 6.26 22.76 4.71
C GLN A 16 5.54 23.92 4.02
N ARG A 17 6.28 24.78 3.31
CA ARG A 17 5.70 25.89 2.55
C ARG A 17 4.81 25.40 1.42
N ARG A 18 5.20 24.34 0.69
CA ARG A 18 4.35 23.72 -0.34
C ARG A 18 3.10 23.09 0.26
N LEU A 19 3.23 22.38 1.38
CA LEU A 19 2.08 21.82 2.10
C LEU A 19 1.09 22.89 2.53
N ASN A 20 1.59 24.04 2.99
CA ASN A 20 0.76 25.18 3.39
C ASN A 20 0.12 25.88 2.19
N GLN A 21 0.80 25.96 1.03
CA GLN A 21 0.21 26.50 -0.20
C GLN A 21 -0.91 25.59 -0.73
N GLU A 22 -0.73 24.28 -0.72
CA GLU A 22 -1.80 23.33 -1.09
C GLU A 22 -3.03 23.44 -0.17
N VAL A 23 -2.83 23.81 1.09
CA VAL A 23 -3.92 24.05 2.05
C VAL A 23 -4.66 25.36 1.74
N ILE A 24 -4.00 26.38 1.18
CA ILE A 24 -4.59 27.69 0.84
C ILE A 24 -5.44 27.60 -0.45
N GLU A 25 -5.12 26.71 -1.37
CA GLU A 25 -5.89 26.46 -2.60
C GLU A 25 -7.12 25.57 -2.40
N LEU A 26 -7.45 25.21 -1.17
CA LEU A 26 -8.63 24.42 -0.87
C LEU A 26 -9.91 25.19 -1.20
N PRO A 27 -10.89 24.56 -1.90
CA PRO A 27 -12.13 25.22 -2.27
C PRO A 27 -12.89 25.73 -1.03
N ASN A 28 -13.32 26.99 -1.08
CA ASN A 28 -14.03 27.67 0.01
C ASN A 28 -15.46 27.17 0.26
N ILE A 29 -15.95 26.23 -0.54
CA ILE A 29 -17.29 25.66 -0.41
C ILE A 29 -17.31 24.70 0.78
N LYS A 30 -18.23 24.88 1.72
CA LYS A 30 -18.37 24.06 2.94
C LYS A 30 -18.47 22.55 2.65
N SER A 31 -19.21 22.17 1.59
CA SER A 31 -19.32 20.78 1.15
C SER A 31 -17.99 20.21 0.66
N ALA A 32 -17.19 20.97 -0.04
CA ALA A 32 -15.86 20.57 -0.50
C ALA A 32 -14.88 20.43 0.67
N MET A 33 -14.92 21.32 1.65
CA MET A 33 -14.13 21.22 2.89
C MET A 33 -14.45 19.92 3.65
N LYS A 34 -15.74 19.57 3.76
CA LYS A 34 -16.17 18.30 4.36
C LYS A 34 -15.62 17.10 3.58
N ARG A 35 -15.70 17.11 2.24
CA ARG A 35 -15.14 16.06 1.37
C ARG A 35 -13.64 15.87 1.55
N VAL A 36 -12.89 16.95 1.69
CA VAL A 36 -11.43 16.89 1.93
C VAL A 36 -11.14 16.18 3.25
N LYS A 37 -11.83 16.52 4.33
CA LYS A 37 -11.67 15.85 5.64
C LYS A 37 -12.00 14.35 5.56
N VAL A 38 -13.13 14.01 4.93
CA VAL A 38 -13.56 12.62 4.76
C VAL A 38 -12.59 11.85 3.85
N SER A 39 -12.09 12.49 2.79
CA SER A 39 -11.13 11.88 1.87
C SER A 39 -9.79 11.57 2.57
N LYS A 40 -9.29 12.47 3.41
CA LYS A 40 -8.07 12.25 4.20
C LYS A 40 -8.19 11.01 5.10
N THR A 41 -9.30 10.87 5.82
CA THR A 41 -9.55 9.72 6.70
C THR A 41 -9.70 8.41 5.92
N LYS A 42 -10.40 8.44 4.78
CA LYS A 42 -10.55 7.26 3.90
C LYS A 42 -9.21 6.85 3.30
N ASN A 43 -8.41 7.81 2.83
CA ASN A 43 -7.07 7.54 2.31
C ASN A 43 -6.16 6.92 3.36
N LEU A 44 -6.17 7.41 4.58
CA LEU A 44 -5.39 6.84 5.68
C LEU A 44 -5.76 5.38 5.92
N ARG A 45 -7.07 5.08 6.06
CA ARG A 45 -7.56 3.70 6.19
C ARG A 45 -7.13 2.80 5.04
N ASN A 46 -7.27 3.27 3.81
CA ASN A 46 -6.90 2.50 2.62
C ASN A 46 -5.39 2.21 2.59
N ARG A 47 -4.56 3.18 2.98
CA ARG A 47 -3.11 3.01 3.08
C ARG A 47 -2.74 1.98 4.15
N MET A 48 -3.39 2.00 5.31
CA MET A 48 -3.18 1.01 6.37
C MET A 48 -3.51 -0.41 5.90
N VAL A 49 -4.64 -0.61 5.23
CA VAL A 49 -5.03 -1.92 4.69
C VAL A 49 -4.05 -2.39 3.62
N LYS A 50 -3.66 -1.52 2.68
CA LYS A 50 -2.66 -1.86 1.64
C LYS A 50 -1.31 -2.23 2.25
N SER A 51 -0.87 -1.51 3.27
CA SER A 51 0.37 -1.81 4.00
C SER A 51 0.29 -3.17 4.70
N GLY A 52 -0.82 -3.48 5.35
CA GLY A 52 -1.05 -4.78 5.98
C GLY A 52 -0.96 -5.95 4.99
N VAL A 53 -1.57 -5.82 3.80
CA VAL A 53 -1.46 -6.83 2.74
C VAL A 53 -0.02 -6.98 2.26
N LYS A 54 0.71 -5.89 2.05
CA LYS A 54 2.13 -5.95 1.66
C LYS A 54 2.99 -6.65 2.71
N THR A 55 2.74 -6.37 3.97
CA THR A 55 3.45 -7.02 5.09
C THR A 55 3.15 -8.52 5.15
N ALA A 56 1.89 -8.93 4.96
CA ALA A 56 1.51 -10.33 4.92
C ALA A 56 2.21 -11.08 3.78
N VAL A 57 2.26 -10.47 2.59
CA VAL A 57 2.98 -11.03 1.43
C VAL A 57 4.48 -11.17 1.71
N LYS A 58 5.11 -10.17 2.33
CA LYS A 58 6.53 -10.26 2.71
C LYS A 58 6.80 -11.38 3.73
N LYS A 59 5.96 -11.50 4.74
CA LYS A 59 6.06 -12.60 5.73
C LYS A 59 5.96 -13.97 5.06
N TYR A 60 5.04 -14.12 4.11
CA TYR A 60 4.92 -15.33 3.32
C TYR A 60 6.18 -15.62 2.48
N GLN A 61 6.77 -14.60 1.85
CA GLN A 61 8.01 -14.76 1.08
C GLN A 61 9.18 -15.19 1.96
N ILE A 62 9.30 -14.66 3.17
CA ILE A 62 10.30 -15.08 4.15
C ILE A 62 10.05 -16.53 4.57
N ALA A 63 8.81 -16.88 4.89
CA ALA A 63 8.45 -18.25 5.24
C ALA A 63 8.75 -19.24 4.11
N LEU A 64 8.64 -18.85 2.83
CA LEU A 64 9.06 -19.66 1.69
C LEU A 64 10.57 -19.95 1.67
N THR A 65 11.41 -19.03 2.13
CA THR A 65 12.86 -19.24 2.23
C THR A 65 13.23 -20.14 3.42
N GLU A 66 12.39 -20.15 4.46
CA GLU A 66 12.60 -20.97 5.66
C GLU A 66 12.15 -22.44 5.44
N GLY A 67 11.12 -22.65 4.61
CA GLY A 67 10.61 -23.99 4.30
C GLY A 67 9.16 -24.01 3.85
N VAL A 68 8.72 -25.18 3.43
CA VAL A 68 7.38 -25.39 2.88
C VAL A 68 6.30 -25.41 3.97
N ALA A 69 6.59 -26.04 5.12
CA ALA A 69 5.63 -26.15 6.22
C ALA A 69 5.20 -24.79 6.78
N PRO A 70 6.12 -23.88 7.17
CA PRO A 70 5.73 -22.54 7.59
C PRO A 70 5.08 -21.70 6.48
N ALA A 71 5.49 -21.90 5.23
CA ALA A 71 4.91 -21.21 4.08
C ALA A 71 3.44 -21.58 3.86
N SER A 72 3.07 -22.86 4.01
CA SER A 72 1.68 -23.31 3.86
C SER A 72 0.75 -22.69 4.91
N ALA A 73 1.16 -22.65 6.16
CA ALA A 73 0.42 -21.99 7.23
C ALA A 73 0.28 -20.49 6.99
N GLN A 74 1.36 -19.82 6.55
CA GLN A 74 1.35 -18.39 6.27
C GLN A 74 0.55 -18.03 5.01
N LEU A 75 0.39 -18.96 4.06
CA LEU A 75 -0.44 -18.78 2.86
C LEU A 75 -1.89 -18.51 3.23
N SER A 76 -2.47 -19.28 4.14
CA SER A 76 -3.86 -19.10 4.57
C SER A 76 -4.10 -17.75 5.22
N ALA A 77 -3.19 -17.30 6.08
CA ALA A 77 -3.24 -15.97 6.69
C ALA A 77 -3.11 -14.85 5.64
N THR A 78 -2.23 -15.02 4.66
CA THR A 78 -2.01 -14.03 3.58
C THR A 78 -3.21 -13.94 2.65
N THR A 79 -3.82 -15.06 2.27
CA THR A 79 -5.03 -15.07 1.44
C THR A 79 -6.21 -14.42 2.17
N SER A 80 -6.38 -14.69 3.47
CA SER A 80 -7.39 -14.03 4.30
C SER A 80 -7.19 -12.51 4.35
N ALA A 81 -5.96 -12.04 4.50
CA ALA A 81 -5.65 -10.61 4.49
C ALA A 81 -5.99 -9.95 3.14
N ILE A 82 -5.71 -10.63 2.03
CA ILE A 82 -6.06 -10.16 0.68
C ILE A 82 -7.59 -10.10 0.51
N ASP A 83 -8.32 -11.12 0.93
CA ASP A 83 -9.78 -11.16 0.82
C ASP A 83 -10.46 -10.08 1.69
N LYS A 84 -9.94 -9.83 2.88
CA LYS A 84 -10.37 -8.70 3.73
C LYS A 84 -10.14 -7.35 3.06
N ALA A 85 -9.05 -7.18 2.30
CA ALA A 85 -8.79 -5.95 1.55
C ALA A 85 -9.76 -5.78 0.38
N VAL A 86 -10.20 -6.86 -0.25
CA VAL A 86 -11.23 -6.84 -1.30
C VAL A 86 -12.60 -6.48 -0.71
N SER A 87 -12.99 -7.09 0.40
CA SER A 87 -14.28 -6.81 1.07
C SER A 87 -14.39 -5.36 1.54
N LYS A 88 -13.27 -4.74 1.93
CA LYS A 88 -13.19 -3.31 2.27
C LYS A 88 -13.15 -2.38 1.06
N GLY A 89 -13.16 -2.91 -0.16
CA GLY A 89 -13.09 -2.13 -1.40
C GLY A 89 -11.74 -1.45 -1.68
N VAL A 90 -10.69 -1.83 -0.96
CA VAL A 90 -9.34 -1.26 -1.12
C VAL A 90 -8.59 -1.87 -2.30
N MET A 91 -8.95 -3.08 -2.67
CA MET A 91 -8.34 -3.84 -3.76
C MET A 91 -9.41 -4.46 -4.65
N HIS A 92 -9.21 -4.38 -5.98
CA HIS A 92 -10.10 -5.02 -6.93
C HIS A 92 -9.97 -6.56 -6.89
N LYS A 93 -11.09 -7.28 -7.03
CA LYS A 93 -11.12 -8.76 -6.99
C LYS A 93 -10.15 -9.43 -7.96
N ASN A 94 -10.03 -8.91 -9.18
CA ASN A 94 -9.12 -9.48 -10.19
C ASN A 94 -7.65 -9.36 -9.76
N THR A 95 -7.27 -8.23 -9.17
CA THR A 95 -5.92 -8.04 -8.63
C THR A 95 -5.63 -8.99 -7.47
N ALA A 96 -6.61 -9.20 -6.59
CA ALA A 96 -6.52 -10.13 -5.48
C ALA A 96 -6.36 -11.58 -5.97
N ASN A 97 -7.18 -12.02 -6.92
CA ASN A 97 -7.11 -13.36 -7.48
C ASN A 97 -5.75 -13.62 -8.16
N ARG A 98 -5.24 -12.64 -8.92
CA ARG A 98 -3.91 -12.74 -9.54
C ARG A 98 -2.80 -12.84 -8.50
N LYS A 99 -2.87 -12.09 -7.40
CA LYS A 99 -1.91 -12.19 -6.29
C LYS A 99 -2.00 -13.56 -5.61
N LYS A 100 -3.19 -14.03 -5.26
CA LYS A 100 -3.40 -15.36 -4.65
C LYS A 100 -2.84 -16.47 -5.54
N ALA A 101 -3.11 -16.44 -6.84
CA ALA A 101 -2.59 -17.42 -7.78
C ALA A 101 -1.05 -17.44 -7.85
N ARG A 102 -0.40 -16.27 -7.83
CA ARG A 102 1.06 -16.18 -7.80
C ARG A 102 1.66 -16.77 -6.52
N LEU A 103 1.04 -16.52 -5.36
CA LEU A 103 1.48 -17.07 -4.09
C LEU A 103 1.34 -18.61 -4.08
N ALA A 104 0.20 -19.13 -4.56
CA ALA A 104 -0.01 -20.58 -4.67
C ALA A 104 0.99 -21.25 -5.62
N LYS A 105 1.27 -20.63 -6.77
CA LYS A 105 2.30 -21.14 -7.70
C LYS A 105 3.71 -21.13 -7.09
N ALA A 106 4.03 -20.12 -6.29
CA ALA A 106 5.32 -20.06 -5.60
C ALA A 106 5.47 -21.21 -4.59
N LEU A 107 4.40 -21.55 -3.86
CA LEU A 107 4.39 -22.70 -2.96
C LEU A 107 4.54 -24.02 -3.73
N ALA A 108 3.81 -24.18 -4.83
CA ALA A 108 3.90 -25.37 -5.66
C ALA A 108 5.31 -25.58 -6.23
N LYS A 109 5.99 -24.52 -6.61
CA LYS A 109 7.40 -24.59 -7.05
C LYS A 109 8.36 -24.96 -5.91
N ALA A 110 8.09 -24.50 -4.69
CA ALA A 110 8.90 -24.86 -3.52
C ALA A 110 8.69 -26.32 -3.08
N ASN A 111 7.52 -26.89 -3.38
CA ASN A 111 7.20 -28.29 -3.12
C ASN A 111 7.77 -29.25 -4.17
N ALA A 112 8.08 -28.75 -5.34
CA ALA A 112 8.72 -29.52 -6.40
C ALA A 112 10.26 -29.43 -6.25
#